data_bf8200e209955186268c52a9ce7ed4f8
#
_entry.id   bf8200e209955186268c52a9ce7ed4f8
#
_cell.length_a   1.000
_cell.length_b   1.000
_cell.length_c   1.000
_cell.angle_alpha   90.00
_cell.angle_beta   90.00
_cell.angle_gamma   90.00
#
_symmetry.space_group_name_H-M   'P 1'
#
loop_
_entity.id
_entity.type
_entity.pdbx_description
1 polymer ?
#
loop_
_entity_poly.entity_id
_entity_poly.type
_entity_poly.pdbx_seq_one_letter_code
_entity_poly.pdbx_strand_id
1 'polypeptide(L)'
;LAAHWAEAGRTDPAGTAAAVVAAVAAARGVNVAQNAGSIVPGPYEVANYNLDIKLVLTNRPCVTPVRGAGYPQGSFVTERLLDRAAAKLGIARDEIRRRNLIQPENMPYTRPLASRADPSIVIDEADFPKCMETALEIADWKGFPRRKAAATSEGRQIGIGLAVYLKGSGRGPFEAATVRVGPSGRISVISGVSAIGQGTKTMLAQIVAQSLGVEVADIDVVIGDTSAIPYGMGAASSRQTVTAGSSA
;
A
#
# COMPACT_ATOMS: atom_id res chain seq x y z
N LEU A 1 -22.16 -18.19 0.91
CA LEU A 1 -22.65 -16.99 1.63
C LEU A 1 -24.19 -16.95 1.64
N ALA A 2 -24.87 -17.10 0.49
CA ALA A 2 -26.33 -17.06 0.41
C ALA A 2 -27.01 -18.20 1.18
N ALA A 3 -26.44 -19.41 1.20
CA ALA A 3 -26.96 -20.55 1.96
C ALA A 3 -26.87 -20.36 3.48
N HIS A 4 -25.82 -19.72 3.96
CA HIS A 4 -25.63 -19.40 5.38
C HIS A 4 -26.61 -18.32 5.90
N TRP A 5 -27.06 -17.43 5.02
CA TRP A 5 -28.08 -16.43 5.36
C TRP A 5 -29.48 -17.05 5.55
N ALA A 6 -29.79 -18.11 4.83
CA ALA A 6 -31.07 -18.80 4.97
C ALA A 6 -31.20 -19.57 6.29
N GLU A 7 -30.10 -20.07 6.85
CA GLU A 7 -30.11 -20.76 8.15
C GLU A 7 -30.04 -19.79 9.34
N ALA A 8 -29.48 -18.60 9.17
CA ALA A 8 -29.37 -17.58 10.23
C ALA A 8 -30.71 -16.85 10.54
N GLY A 9 -31.78 -17.19 9.85
CA GLY A 9 -33.12 -16.56 10.00
C GLY A 9 -33.81 -16.84 11.33
N ARG A 10 -33.13 -17.25 12.37
CA ARG A 10 -33.68 -17.47 13.72
C ARG A 10 -32.97 -16.64 14.80
N THR A 11 -33.54 -15.50 15.08
CA THR A 11 -33.87 -14.94 16.42
C THR A 11 -32.78 -14.70 17.46
N ASP A 12 -31.48 -14.66 17.13
CA ASP A 12 -30.48 -14.09 18.02
C ASP A 12 -29.74 -12.94 17.31
N PRO A 13 -30.09 -11.67 17.58
CA PRO A 13 -29.44 -10.53 16.98
C PRO A 13 -27.93 -10.45 17.29
N ALA A 14 -27.51 -10.93 18.46
CA ALA A 14 -26.10 -10.94 18.87
C ALA A 14 -25.32 -12.03 18.13
N GLY A 15 -25.89 -13.24 17.98
CA GLY A 15 -25.30 -14.32 17.19
C GLY A 15 -25.23 -13.98 15.70
N THR A 16 -26.26 -13.32 15.16
CA THR A 16 -26.27 -12.88 13.77
C THR A 16 -25.21 -11.79 13.53
N ALA A 17 -25.07 -10.83 14.42
CA ALA A 17 -24.05 -9.78 14.32
C ALA A 17 -22.63 -10.40 14.40
N ALA A 18 -22.39 -11.34 15.31
CA ALA A 18 -21.12 -12.04 15.43
C ALA A 18 -20.79 -12.85 14.16
N ALA A 19 -21.76 -13.55 13.58
CA ALA A 19 -21.59 -14.30 12.33
C ALA A 19 -21.26 -13.39 11.14
N VAL A 20 -21.92 -12.24 11.02
CA VAL A 20 -21.61 -11.23 9.99
C VAL A 20 -20.21 -10.66 10.18
N VAL A 21 -19.83 -10.31 11.39
CA VAL A 21 -18.45 -9.82 11.69
C VAL A 21 -17.41 -10.88 11.35
N ALA A 22 -17.65 -12.15 11.71
CA ALA A 22 -16.76 -13.26 11.40
C ALA A 22 -16.65 -13.48 9.87
N ALA A 23 -17.75 -13.44 9.13
CA ALA A 23 -17.76 -13.59 7.68
C ALA A 23 -17.04 -12.44 6.98
N VAL A 24 -17.23 -11.20 7.42
CA VAL A 24 -16.54 -10.02 6.89
C VAL A 24 -15.03 -10.08 7.20
N ALA A 25 -14.67 -10.50 8.41
CA ALA A 25 -13.27 -10.67 8.81
C ALA A 25 -12.59 -11.78 8.00
N ALA A 26 -13.24 -12.93 7.81
CA ALA A 26 -12.74 -14.03 6.98
C ALA A 26 -12.55 -13.61 5.52
N ALA A 27 -13.53 -12.92 4.94
CA ALA A 27 -13.44 -12.42 3.57
C ALA A 27 -12.30 -11.41 3.39
N ARG A 28 -12.01 -10.58 4.39
CA ARG A 28 -10.89 -9.63 4.35
C ARG A 28 -9.55 -10.27 4.61
N GLY A 29 -9.49 -11.37 5.39
CA GLY A 29 -8.27 -12.16 5.61
C GLY A 29 -7.72 -12.77 4.32
N VAL A 30 -8.58 -13.24 3.43
CA VAL A 30 -8.20 -13.70 2.07
C VAL A 30 -7.44 -12.61 1.31
N ASN A 31 -7.88 -11.36 1.43
CA ASN A 31 -7.25 -10.23 0.76
C ASN A 31 -5.81 -10.00 1.20
N VAL A 32 -5.50 -10.23 2.49
CA VAL A 32 -4.14 -10.07 3.03
C VAL A 32 -3.20 -11.10 2.41
N ALA A 33 -3.62 -12.37 2.36
CA ALA A 33 -2.82 -13.44 1.77
C ALA A 33 -2.63 -13.24 0.26
N GLN A 34 -3.68 -12.88 -0.47
CA GLN A 34 -3.61 -12.62 -1.90
C GLN A 34 -2.70 -11.42 -2.22
N ASN A 35 -2.81 -10.33 -1.47
CA ASN A 35 -1.92 -9.18 -1.63
C ASN A 35 -0.47 -9.55 -1.33
N ALA A 36 -0.22 -10.34 -0.27
CA ALA A 36 1.13 -10.79 0.06
C ALA A 36 1.73 -11.62 -1.10
N GLY A 37 0.99 -12.61 -1.60
CA GLY A 37 1.46 -13.46 -2.69
C GLY A 37 1.70 -12.69 -3.98
N SER A 38 0.79 -11.79 -4.36
CA SER A 38 0.92 -11.03 -5.60
C SER A 38 2.12 -10.06 -5.61
N ILE A 39 2.67 -9.70 -4.45
CA ILE A 39 3.79 -8.76 -4.35
C ILE A 39 5.13 -9.44 -4.04
N VAL A 40 5.15 -10.75 -3.77
CA VAL A 40 6.40 -11.45 -3.39
C VAL A 40 7.55 -11.23 -4.36
N PRO A 41 7.40 -11.21 -5.70
CA PRO A 41 8.53 -10.87 -6.54
C PRO A 41 9.06 -9.44 -6.36
N GLY A 42 8.28 -8.55 -5.75
CA GLY A 42 8.69 -7.17 -5.49
C GLY A 42 9.09 -6.41 -6.75
N PRO A 43 10.08 -5.51 -6.69
CA PRO A 43 10.62 -4.79 -7.84
C PRO A 43 11.68 -5.59 -8.60
N TYR A 44 11.72 -6.91 -8.43
CA TYR A 44 12.76 -7.76 -9.02
C TYR A 44 12.27 -8.52 -10.22
N GLU A 45 13.17 -8.73 -11.17
CA GLU A 45 12.96 -9.57 -12.32
C GLU A 45 13.18 -11.04 -11.91
N VAL A 46 12.08 -11.81 -11.86
CA VAL A 46 12.08 -13.22 -11.50
C VAL A 46 11.42 -14.01 -12.63
N ALA A 47 12.23 -14.68 -13.43
CA ALA A 47 11.78 -15.37 -14.64
C ALA A 47 10.84 -16.55 -14.34
N ASN A 48 11.08 -17.26 -13.25
CA ASN A 48 10.29 -18.43 -12.87
C ASN A 48 9.72 -18.26 -11.48
N TYR A 49 8.42 -18.09 -11.38
CA TYR A 49 7.70 -17.89 -10.14
C TYR A 49 6.42 -18.71 -10.11
N ASN A 50 6.26 -19.51 -9.07
CA ASN A 50 5.03 -20.23 -8.78
C ASN A 50 4.49 -19.82 -7.42
N LEU A 51 3.19 -19.52 -7.35
CA LEU A 51 2.51 -19.09 -6.15
C LEU A 51 1.37 -20.06 -5.80
N ASP A 52 1.49 -20.71 -4.65
CA ASP A 52 0.42 -21.49 -4.02
C ASP A 52 0.03 -20.83 -2.69
N ILE A 53 -1.22 -20.37 -2.57
CA ILE A 53 -1.74 -19.72 -1.37
C ILE A 53 -2.74 -20.65 -0.69
N LYS A 54 -2.39 -21.16 0.49
CA LYS A 54 -3.29 -21.96 1.33
C LYS A 54 -3.82 -21.13 2.49
N LEU A 55 -5.12 -21.00 2.56
CA LEU A 55 -5.82 -20.33 3.66
C LEU A 55 -6.35 -21.37 4.62
N VAL A 56 -5.94 -21.27 5.87
CA VAL A 56 -6.31 -22.22 6.91
C VAL A 56 -7.04 -21.48 8.03
N LEU A 57 -8.23 -21.95 8.37
CA LEU A 57 -8.94 -21.49 9.56
C LEU A 57 -8.35 -22.15 10.80
N THR A 58 -8.18 -21.37 11.86
CA THR A 58 -7.64 -21.81 13.14
C THR A 58 -8.50 -21.29 14.28
N ASN A 59 -8.22 -21.72 15.51
CA ASN A 59 -8.90 -21.24 16.72
C ASN A 59 -8.43 -19.82 17.15
N ARG A 60 -7.70 -19.12 16.30
CA ARG A 60 -7.27 -17.74 16.53
C ARG A 60 -8.23 -16.78 15.85
N PRO A 61 -8.30 -15.51 16.30
CA PRO A 61 -9.04 -14.48 15.59
C PRO A 61 -8.62 -14.41 14.12
N CYS A 62 -9.58 -14.15 13.23
CA CYS A 62 -9.31 -14.00 11.81
C CYS A 62 -8.33 -12.86 11.55
N VAL A 63 -7.41 -13.07 10.60
CA VAL A 63 -6.51 -12.03 10.13
C VAL A 63 -7.34 -10.92 9.47
N THR A 64 -7.16 -9.70 9.96
CA THR A 64 -7.78 -8.50 9.37
C THR A 64 -6.72 -7.59 8.77
N PRO A 65 -7.05 -6.84 7.71
CA PRO A 65 -6.11 -5.90 7.12
C PRO A 65 -5.71 -4.81 8.11
N VAL A 66 -4.43 -4.71 8.40
CA VAL A 66 -3.79 -3.53 8.97
C VAL A 66 -3.24 -2.71 7.80
N ARG A 67 -2.93 -1.42 7.99
CA ARG A 67 -2.35 -0.56 6.94
C ARG A 67 -1.15 -1.25 6.27
N GLY A 68 -1.25 -1.49 4.95
CA GLY A 68 -0.34 -2.35 4.20
C GLY A 68 -1.00 -3.63 3.70
N ALA A 69 -1.91 -4.26 4.47
CA ALA A 69 -2.83 -5.34 4.04
C ALA A 69 -2.17 -6.46 3.21
N GLY A 70 -1.06 -7.02 3.69
CA GLY A 70 -0.31 -8.11 3.02
C GLY A 70 0.96 -7.66 2.30
N TYR A 71 1.06 -6.41 1.87
CA TYR A 71 2.27 -5.90 1.23
C TYR A 71 3.52 -5.97 2.11
N PRO A 72 3.47 -5.60 3.42
CA PRO A 72 4.62 -5.76 4.29
C PRO A 72 5.08 -7.21 4.44
N GLN A 73 4.14 -8.15 4.52
CA GLN A 73 4.45 -9.58 4.64
C GLN A 73 5.15 -10.11 3.38
N GLY A 74 4.62 -9.79 2.19
CA GLY A 74 5.27 -10.16 0.92
C GLY A 74 6.66 -9.55 0.79
N SER A 75 6.79 -8.26 1.05
CA SER A 75 8.09 -7.57 1.02
C SER A 75 9.08 -8.17 2.02
N PHE A 76 8.65 -8.47 3.25
CA PHE A 76 9.51 -9.12 4.24
C PHE A 76 10.05 -10.46 3.75
N VAL A 77 9.19 -11.30 3.18
CA VAL A 77 9.60 -12.62 2.66
C VAL A 77 10.65 -12.46 1.56
N THR A 78 10.37 -11.61 0.57
CA THR A 78 11.27 -11.36 -0.56
C THR A 78 12.63 -10.86 -0.10
N GLU A 79 12.64 -9.81 0.70
CA GLU A 79 13.85 -9.15 1.15
C GLU A 79 14.72 -10.03 2.06
N ARG A 80 14.08 -10.84 2.91
CA ARG A 80 14.80 -11.83 3.74
C ARG A 80 15.36 -12.99 2.91
N LEU A 81 14.65 -13.43 1.89
CA LEU A 81 15.17 -14.45 0.97
C LEU A 81 16.39 -13.93 0.19
N LEU A 82 16.37 -12.69 -0.28
CA LEU A 82 17.50 -12.05 -0.93
C LEU A 82 18.70 -11.91 0.01
N ASP A 83 18.50 -11.51 1.25
CA ASP A 83 19.57 -11.43 2.25
C ASP A 83 20.21 -12.82 2.50
N ARG A 84 19.38 -13.87 2.61
CA ARG A 84 19.88 -15.25 2.78
C ARG A 84 20.59 -15.77 1.55
N ALA A 85 20.09 -15.45 0.37
CA ALA A 85 20.74 -15.81 -0.90
C ALA A 85 22.09 -15.11 -1.03
N ALA A 86 22.16 -13.81 -0.73
CA ALA A 86 23.41 -13.06 -0.74
C ALA A 86 24.47 -13.70 0.17
N ALA A 87 24.07 -14.02 1.40
CA ALA A 87 24.97 -14.68 2.36
C ALA A 87 25.45 -16.05 1.86
N LYS A 88 24.55 -16.85 1.27
CA LYS A 88 24.91 -18.18 0.72
C LYS A 88 25.83 -18.10 -0.49
N LEU A 89 25.67 -17.05 -1.31
CA LEU A 89 26.48 -16.83 -2.52
C LEU A 89 27.76 -16.04 -2.24
N GLY A 90 27.96 -15.54 -1.02
CA GLY A 90 29.12 -14.71 -0.67
C GLY A 90 29.14 -13.34 -1.36
N ILE A 91 27.99 -12.79 -1.71
CA ILE A 91 27.86 -11.47 -2.34
C ILE A 91 27.20 -10.45 -1.39
N ALA A 92 27.44 -9.17 -1.63
CA ALA A 92 26.87 -8.11 -0.81
C ALA A 92 25.32 -8.02 -0.99
N ARG A 93 24.61 -7.59 0.08
CA ARG A 93 23.15 -7.49 0.09
C ARG A 93 22.61 -6.46 -0.90
N ASP A 94 23.32 -5.36 -1.10
CA ASP A 94 23.01 -4.36 -2.13
C ASP A 94 23.29 -4.90 -3.53
N GLU A 95 24.37 -5.66 -3.71
CA GLU A 95 24.76 -6.20 -5.00
C GLU A 95 23.76 -7.24 -5.52
N ILE A 96 23.23 -8.14 -4.69
CA ILE A 96 22.20 -9.09 -5.16
C ILE A 96 20.94 -8.37 -5.62
N ARG A 97 20.58 -7.26 -4.98
CA ARG A 97 19.44 -6.44 -5.38
C ARG A 97 19.73 -5.72 -6.69
N ARG A 98 20.87 -5.09 -6.79
CA ARG A 98 21.31 -4.39 -8.01
C ARG A 98 21.23 -5.26 -9.26
N ARG A 99 21.65 -6.53 -9.14
CA ARG A 99 21.62 -7.49 -10.26
C ARG A 99 20.23 -7.94 -10.67
N ASN A 100 19.25 -7.81 -9.79
CA ASN A 100 17.91 -8.37 -10.01
C ASN A 100 16.81 -7.32 -10.09
N LEU A 101 17.09 -6.04 -9.84
CA LEU A 101 16.10 -4.97 -9.98
C LEU A 101 15.68 -4.82 -11.44
N ILE A 102 14.37 -4.66 -11.66
CA ILE A 102 13.81 -4.31 -12.97
C ILE A 102 14.40 -2.97 -13.39
N GLN A 103 14.97 -2.93 -14.58
CA GLN A 103 15.62 -1.74 -15.11
C GLN A 103 14.60 -0.78 -15.72
N PRO A 104 14.87 0.56 -15.73
CA PRO A 104 13.96 1.56 -16.30
C PRO A 104 13.62 1.30 -17.77
N GLU A 105 14.57 0.75 -18.55
CA GLU A 105 14.40 0.43 -19.97
C GLU A 105 13.35 -0.67 -20.22
N ASN A 106 13.04 -1.45 -19.19
CA ASN A 106 12.06 -2.55 -19.26
C ASN A 106 10.64 -2.08 -18.86
N MET A 107 10.45 -0.79 -18.60
CA MET A 107 9.13 -0.24 -18.25
C MET A 107 8.31 0.10 -19.50
N PRO A 108 7.00 -0.11 -19.48
CA PRO A 108 6.20 -0.72 -18.44
C PRO A 108 6.44 -2.22 -18.32
N TYR A 109 6.67 -2.71 -17.10
CA TYR A 109 6.95 -4.11 -16.84
C TYR A 109 5.67 -4.86 -16.46
N THR A 110 5.28 -5.83 -17.26
CA THR A 110 4.09 -6.65 -17.02
C THR A 110 4.47 -7.98 -16.39
N ARG A 111 3.86 -8.28 -15.26
CA ARG A 111 4.02 -9.55 -14.55
C ARG A 111 2.71 -10.33 -14.63
N PRO A 112 2.72 -11.57 -15.16
CA PRO A 112 1.52 -12.38 -15.32
C PRO A 112 1.07 -13.01 -13.98
N LEU A 113 0.96 -12.19 -12.95
CA LEU A 113 0.44 -12.56 -11.63
C LEU A 113 -0.87 -11.86 -11.43
N ALA A 114 -1.91 -12.64 -11.19
CA ALA A 114 -3.23 -12.08 -10.90
C ALA A 114 -3.20 -11.25 -9.61
N SER A 115 -3.64 -10.01 -9.70
CA SER A 115 -4.02 -9.19 -8.55
C SER A 115 -5.51 -9.35 -8.27
N ARG A 116 -6.01 -8.73 -7.20
CA ARG A 116 -7.45 -8.73 -6.91
C ARG A 116 -8.29 -7.97 -7.94
N ALA A 117 -7.68 -7.09 -8.69
CA ALA A 117 -8.38 -6.21 -9.62
C ALA A 117 -8.11 -6.59 -11.08
N ASP A 118 -6.96 -7.17 -11.37
CA ASP A 118 -6.48 -7.38 -12.73
C ASP A 118 -5.82 -8.74 -12.90
N PRO A 119 -5.90 -9.35 -14.09
CA PRO A 119 -5.27 -10.63 -14.40
C PRO A 119 -3.73 -10.53 -14.42
N SER A 120 -3.18 -9.33 -14.51
CA SER A 120 -1.73 -9.09 -14.47
C SER A 120 -1.40 -7.85 -13.64
N ILE A 121 -0.18 -7.80 -13.13
CA ILE A 121 0.36 -6.62 -12.46
C ILE A 121 1.22 -5.89 -13.48
N VAL A 122 0.84 -4.66 -13.78
CA VAL A 122 1.64 -3.74 -14.59
C VAL A 122 2.35 -2.77 -13.67
N ILE A 123 3.67 -2.73 -13.76
CA ILE A 123 4.52 -1.71 -13.14
C ILE A 123 4.77 -0.70 -14.24
N ASP A 124 4.20 0.48 -14.07
CA ASP A 124 4.20 1.53 -15.07
C ASP A 124 5.59 2.17 -15.17
N GLU A 125 5.74 3.41 -14.84
CA GLU A 125 7.03 4.10 -14.91
C GLU A 125 7.74 4.07 -13.56
N ALA A 126 8.98 3.52 -13.51
CA ALA A 126 9.77 3.45 -12.28
C ALA A 126 11.27 3.33 -12.56
N ASP A 127 12.08 3.87 -11.66
CA ASP A 127 13.53 3.70 -11.62
C ASP A 127 13.94 3.15 -10.26
N PHE A 128 13.82 1.84 -10.09
CA PHE A 128 14.16 1.16 -8.85
C PHE A 128 15.66 1.20 -8.52
N PRO A 129 16.59 1.03 -9.51
CA PRO A 129 18.01 1.19 -9.27
C PRO A 129 18.37 2.57 -8.69
N LYS A 130 17.90 3.64 -9.30
CA LYS A 130 18.16 5.01 -8.83
C LYS A 130 17.60 5.25 -7.43
N CYS A 131 16.38 4.77 -7.17
CA CYS A 131 15.77 4.88 -5.84
C CYS A 131 16.62 4.18 -4.79
N MET A 132 17.11 2.97 -5.07
CA MET A 132 17.99 2.22 -4.17
C MET A 132 19.33 2.92 -3.95
N GLU A 133 20.02 3.34 -5.02
CA GLU A 133 21.32 4.00 -4.91
C GLU A 133 21.22 5.30 -4.11
N THR A 134 20.19 6.11 -4.37
CA THR A 134 19.95 7.34 -3.58
C THR A 134 19.77 7.04 -2.09
N ALA A 135 19.02 6.00 -1.76
CA ALA A 135 18.84 5.59 -0.36
C ALA A 135 20.14 5.08 0.28
N LEU A 136 20.96 4.34 -0.46
CA LEU A 136 22.27 3.86 0.01
C LEU A 136 23.26 5.03 0.25
N GLU A 137 23.23 6.04 -0.61
CA GLU A 137 24.04 7.25 -0.45
C GLU A 137 23.62 8.05 0.80
N ILE A 138 22.32 8.34 0.94
CA ILE A 138 21.76 9.07 2.10
C ILE A 138 22.07 8.33 3.41
N ALA A 139 22.01 7.00 3.40
CA ALA A 139 22.29 6.17 4.58
C ALA A 139 23.80 6.01 4.86
N ASP A 140 24.69 6.52 4.01
CA ASP A 140 26.12 6.22 4.05
C ASP A 140 26.36 4.70 4.24
N TRP A 141 25.78 3.92 3.33
CA TRP A 141 25.83 2.46 3.39
C TRP A 141 27.26 1.93 3.46
N LYS A 142 28.15 2.47 2.63
CA LYS A 142 29.56 2.06 2.57
C LYS A 142 30.33 2.42 3.85
N GLY A 143 29.96 3.50 4.52
CA GLY A 143 30.55 3.93 5.78
C GLY A 143 30.03 3.20 7.03
N PHE A 144 28.98 2.36 6.88
CA PHE A 144 28.37 1.68 8.01
C PHE A 144 29.32 0.79 8.84
N PRO A 145 30.29 0.03 8.28
CA PRO A 145 31.22 -0.75 9.09
C PRO A 145 32.03 0.11 10.06
N ARG A 146 32.49 1.29 9.63
CA ARG A 146 33.19 2.26 10.48
C ARG A 146 32.28 2.79 11.58
N ARG A 147 31.06 3.19 11.26
CA ARG A 147 30.07 3.64 12.25
C ARG A 147 29.73 2.56 13.27
N LYS A 148 29.61 1.31 12.81
CA LYS A 148 29.36 0.18 13.69
C LYS A 148 30.52 -0.06 14.66
N ALA A 149 31.76 -0.01 14.19
CA ALA A 149 32.93 -0.18 15.03
C ALA A 149 33.00 0.94 16.10
N ALA A 150 32.78 2.20 15.71
CA ALA A 150 32.74 3.33 16.65
C ALA A 150 31.62 3.17 17.70
N ALA A 151 30.43 2.79 17.29
CA ALA A 151 29.32 2.54 18.23
C ALA A 151 29.66 1.41 19.21
N THR A 152 30.29 0.33 18.71
CA THR A 152 30.69 -0.80 19.56
C THR A 152 31.71 -0.39 20.60
N SER A 153 32.69 0.46 20.25
CA SER A 153 33.68 0.99 21.23
C SER A 153 33.06 1.87 22.32
N GLU A 154 31.88 2.44 22.04
CA GLU A 154 31.06 3.20 22.99
C GLU A 154 30.03 2.34 23.74
N GLY A 155 30.10 1.00 23.63
CA GLY A 155 29.16 0.07 24.25
C GLY A 155 27.78 0.01 23.59
N ARG A 156 27.60 0.60 22.39
CA ARG A 156 26.34 0.61 21.64
C ARG A 156 26.37 -0.43 20.52
N GLN A 157 25.24 -1.06 20.26
CA GLN A 157 25.06 -1.96 19.12
C GLN A 157 24.14 -1.29 18.09
N ILE A 158 24.63 -1.16 16.86
CA ILE A 158 23.82 -0.63 15.75
C ILE A 158 23.75 -1.63 14.59
N GLY A 159 22.65 -1.59 13.87
CA GLY A 159 22.41 -2.42 12.68
C GLY A 159 21.89 -1.59 11.53
N ILE A 160 22.09 -2.09 10.31
CA ILE A 160 21.52 -1.50 9.10
C ILE A 160 20.85 -2.59 8.27
N GLY A 161 19.69 -2.30 7.73
CA GLY A 161 18.95 -3.16 6.82
C GLY A 161 18.69 -2.45 5.48
N LEU A 162 18.48 -3.22 4.44
CA LEU A 162 18.09 -2.74 3.12
C LEU A 162 16.87 -3.52 2.65
N ALA A 163 15.87 -2.80 2.16
CA ALA A 163 14.70 -3.36 1.51
C ALA A 163 14.29 -2.46 0.34
N VAL A 164 13.98 -3.06 -0.80
CA VAL A 164 13.39 -2.36 -1.94
C VAL A 164 12.03 -2.96 -2.21
N TYR A 165 10.99 -2.14 -2.17
CA TYR A 165 9.62 -2.63 -2.32
C TYR A 165 8.77 -1.73 -3.18
N LEU A 166 7.69 -2.27 -3.68
CA LEU A 166 6.67 -1.51 -4.39
C LEU A 166 5.29 -1.80 -3.80
N LYS A 167 4.38 -0.87 -3.95
CA LYS A 167 3.00 -1.01 -3.50
C LYS A 167 2.05 -0.37 -4.49
N GLY A 168 1.09 -1.15 -4.97
CA GLY A 168 -0.01 -0.62 -5.79
C GLY A 168 -0.93 0.29 -4.98
N SER A 169 -1.41 1.36 -5.62
CA SER A 169 -2.36 2.33 -5.06
C SER A 169 -3.51 2.58 -6.03
N GLY A 170 -4.52 3.36 -5.62
CA GLY A 170 -5.61 3.76 -6.49
C GLY A 170 -6.68 2.68 -6.77
N ARG A 171 -6.73 1.61 -6.01
CA ARG A 171 -7.68 0.52 -6.24
C ARG A 171 -9.11 0.89 -5.86
N GLY A 172 -10.04 0.35 -6.62
CA GLY A 172 -11.48 0.48 -6.41
C GLY A 172 -12.16 1.40 -7.43
N PRO A 173 -13.48 1.58 -7.30
CA PRO A 173 -14.22 2.45 -8.19
C PRO A 173 -13.83 3.91 -8.01
N PHE A 174 -14.45 4.78 -8.81
CA PHE A 174 -14.27 6.23 -8.76
C PHE A 174 -14.62 6.83 -7.38
N GLU A 175 -14.16 8.03 -7.13
CA GLU A 175 -14.68 8.95 -6.10
C GLU A 175 -15.30 10.16 -6.79
N ALA A 176 -16.14 10.87 -6.06
CA ALA A 176 -16.69 12.13 -6.51
C ALA A 176 -16.13 13.29 -5.68
N ALA A 177 -15.91 14.42 -6.37
CA ALA A 177 -15.58 15.67 -5.74
C ALA A 177 -16.36 16.81 -6.41
N THR A 178 -16.67 17.85 -5.65
CA THR A 178 -17.25 19.09 -6.14
C THR A 178 -16.34 20.23 -5.70
N VAL A 179 -15.86 21.01 -6.65
CA VAL A 179 -15.11 22.24 -6.39
C VAL A 179 -16.01 23.42 -6.70
N ARG A 180 -16.17 24.34 -5.75
CA ARG A 180 -16.98 25.57 -5.88
C ARG A 180 -16.12 26.78 -5.59
N VAL A 181 -16.13 27.72 -6.52
CA VAL A 181 -15.49 29.02 -6.35
C VAL A 181 -16.58 30.03 -6.00
N GLY A 182 -16.50 30.63 -4.84
CA GLY A 182 -17.43 31.64 -4.37
C GLY A 182 -17.10 33.03 -4.90
N PRO A 183 -18.08 33.98 -4.86
CA PRO A 183 -17.86 35.38 -5.32
C PRO A 183 -16.77 36.12 -4.54
N SER A 184 -16.46 35.68 -3.31
CA SER A 184 -15.38 36.22 -2.48
C SER A 184 -13.99 35.69 -2.81
N GLY A 185 -13.87 34.78 -3.77
CA GLY A 185 -12.62 34.05 -4.05
C GLY A 185 -12.37 32.84 -3.15
N ARG A 186 -13.19 32.59 -2.13
CA ARG A 186 -13.11 31.38 -1.31
C ARG A 186 -13.51 30.16 -2.13
N ILE A 187 -12.75 29.07 -1.95
CA ILE A 187 -12.95 27.83 -2.69
C ILE A 187 -13.37 26.73 -1.70
N SER A 188 -14.41 26.00 -2.05
CA SER A 188 -14.84 24.83 -1.27
C SER A 188 -14.66 23.56 -2.08
N VAL A 189 -13.99 22.58 -1.48
CA VAL A 189 -13.83 21.22 -2.04
C VAL A 189 -14.66 20.25 -1.19
N ILE A 190 -15.62 19.60 -1.80
CA ILE A 190 -16.52 18.64 -1.14
C ILE A 190 -16.27 17.27 -1.73
N SER A 191 -15.92 16.27 -0.91
CA SER A 191 -15.67 14.90 -1.37
C SER A 191 -16.20 13.85 -0.40
N GLY A 192 -16.67 12.72 -0.94
CA GLY A 192 -17.18 11.58 -0.17
C GLY A 192 -16.11 10.76 0.56
N VAL A 193 -14.84 11.09 0.41
CA VAL A 193 -13.76 10.42 1.15
C VAL A 193 -13.80 10.75 2.63
N SER A 194 -13.20 9.87 3.45
CA SER A 194 -13.11 10.07 4.91
C SER A 194 -11.66 10.13 5.36
N ALA A 195 -11.37 10.96 6.34
CA ALA A 195 -10.06 11.02 6.98
C ALA A 195 -10.02 10.09 8.19
N ILE A 196 -8.86 9.43 8.34
CA ILE A 196 -8.49 8.63 9.51
C ILE A 196 -7.14 9.11 10.10
N GLY A 197 -6.81 10.39 9.92
CA GLY A 197 -5.59 11.02 10.39
C GLY A 197 -4.46 11.13 9.35
N GLN A 198 -4.68 10.70 8.10
CA GLN A 198 -3.65 10.65 7.05
C GLN A 198 -3.52 11.94 6.20
N GLY A 199 -4.16 13.04 6.60
CA GLY A 199 -4.00 14.33 5.94
C GLY A 199 -4.83 14.52 4.66
N THR A 200 -5.97 13.84 4.50
CA THR A 200 -6.81 13.90 3.29
C THR A 200 -7.26 15.31 2.94
N LYS A 201 -7.65 16.12 3.93
CA LYS A 201 -8.06 17.52 3.69
C LYS A 201 -6.92 18.34 3.11
N THR A 202 -5.74 18.24 3.71
CA THR A 202 -4.54 18.95 3.24
C THR A 202 -4.18 18.53 1.81
N MET A 203 -4.22 17.22 1.52
CA MET A 203 -3.93 16.69 0.19
C MET A 203 -4.90 17.24 -0.87
N LEU A 204 -6.22 17.24 -0.60
CA LEU A 204 -7.20 17.78 -1.53
C LEU A 204 -7.01 19.30 -1.73
N ALA A 205 -6.77 20.04 -0.64
CA ALA A 205 -6.49 21.47 -0.73
C ALA A 205 -5.25 21.77 -1.57
N GLN A 206 -4.15 21.01 -1.39
CA GLN A 206 -2.93 21.17 -2.18
C GLN A 206 -3.15 20.90 -3.67
N ILE A 207 -3.88 19.83 -4.03
CA ILE A 207 -4.16 19.50 -5.43
C ILE A 207 -4.97 20.61 -6.09
N VAL A 208 -6.04 21.07 -5.44
CA VAL A 208 -6.90 22.12 -6.00
C VAL A 208 -6.17 23.46 -6.03
N ALA A 209 -5.39 23.80 -5.00
CA ALA A 209 -4.57 25.00 -4.99
C ALA A 209 -3.60 25.06 -6.16
N GLN A 210 -2.89 23.95 -6.42
CA GLN A 210 -1.97 23.83 -7.54
C GLN A 210 -2.69 23.94 -8.89
N SER A 211 -3.85 23.31 -9.03
CA SER A 211 -4.63 23.31 -10.27
C SER A 211 -5.22 24.69 -10.61
N LEU A 212 -5.62 25.46 -9.59
CA LEU A 212 -6.23 26.77 -9.76
C LEU A 212 -5.25 27.95 -9.62
N GLY A 213 -4.01 27.69 -9.21
CA GLY A 213 -3.01 28.74 -9.00
C GLY A 213 -3.33 29.65 -7.80
N VAL A 214 -3.88 29.10 -6.71
CA VAL A 214 -4.27 29.83 -5.50
C VAL A 214 -3.53 29.29 -4.27
N GLU A 215 -3.65 30.00 -3.12
CA GLU A 215 -3.05 29.51 -1.87
C GLU A 215 -3.90 28.41 -1.24
N VAL A 216 -3.25 27.45 -0.57
CA VAL A 216 -3.93 26.37 0.17
C VAL A 216 -4.88 26.92 1.25
N ALA A 217 -4.54 28.08 1.81
CA ALA A 217 -5.34 28.78 2.83
C ALA A 217 -6.69 29.31 2.32
N ASP A 218 -6.86 29.44 1.00
CA ASP A 218 -8.11 29.90 0.37
C ASP A 218 -9.12 28.78 0.16
N ILE A 219 -8.74 27.53 0.52
CA ILE A 219 -9.50 26.33 0.22
C ILE A 219 -10.07 25.72 1.51
N ASP A 220 -11.39 25.63 1.59
CA ASP A 220 -12.10 24.89 2.62
C ASP A 220 -12.45 23.49 2.12
N VAL A 221 -12.07 22.44 2.88
CA VAL A 221 -12.32 21.05 2.50
C VAL A 221 -13.34 20.40 3.42
N VAL A 222 -14.45 19.96 2.85
CA VAL A 222 -15.53 19.20 3.50
C VAL A 222 -15.47 17.75 3.02
N ILE A 223 -15.32 16.82 3.95
CA ILE A 223 -15.25 15.38 3.65
C ILE A 223 -16.11 14.59 4.64
N GLY A 224 -16.65 13.45 4.17
CA GLY A 224 -17.44 12.55 5.01
C GLY A 224 -18.82 13.08 5.40
N ASP A 225 -19.30 14.15 4.76
CA ASP A 225 -20.63 14.71 4.98
C ASP A 225 -21.60 14.18 3.91
N THR A 226 -22.45 13.24 4.29
CA THR A 226 -23.42 12.62 3.40
C THR A 226 -24.57 13.55 3.00
N SER A 227 -24.74 14.68 3.64
CA SER A 227 -25.69 15.72 3.22
C SER A 227 -25.15 16.56 2.07
N ALA A 228 -23.83 16.67 1.97
CA ALA A 228 -23.16 17.47 0.95
C ALA A 228 -22.76 16.66 -0.29
N ILE A 229 -22.54 15.35 -0.15
CA ILE A 229 -22.14 14.46 -1.25
C ILE A 229 -22.79 13.09 -1.12
N PRO A 230 -23.44 12.59 -2.21
CA PRO A 230 -24.22 11.35 -2.15
C PRO A 230 -23.38 10.07 -2.20
N TYR A 231 -22.08 10.15 -2.56
CA TYR A 231 -21.26 8.97 -2.76
C TYR A 231 -19.83 9.16 -2.22
N GLY A 232 -19.31 8.10 -1.60
CA GLY A 232 -17.93 7.99 -1.16
C GLY A 232 -17.61 6.59 -0.67
N MET A 233 -16.43 6.09 -1.04
CA MET A 233 -15.91 4.77 -0.63
C MET A 233 -15.08 4.82 0.66
N GLY A 234 -14.82 6.01 1.17
CA GLY A 234 -14.01 6.19 2.37
C GLY A 234 -12.52 5.94 2.18
N ALA A 235 -11.83 5.63 3.28
CA ALA A 235 -10.37 5.48 3.32
C ALA A 235 -9.95 4.01 3.21
N ALA A 236 -9.62 3.54 2.02
CA ALA A 236 -9.13 2.18 1.79
C ALA A 236 -8.17 2.13 0.59
N SER A 237 -7.37 1.04 0.47
CA SER A 237 -6.60 0.68 -0.73
C SER A 237 -5.65 1.76 -1.29
N SER A 238 -5.22 2.72 -0.47
CA SER A 238 -4.38 3.86 -0.87
C SER A 238 -4.92 4.62 -2.08
N ARG A 239 -6.22 4.83 -2.14
CA ARG A 239 -6.93 5.33 -3.30
C ARG A 239 -7.24 6.83 -3.26
N GLN A 240 -7.28 7.42 -2.07
CA GLN A 240 -7.83 8.77 -1.92
C GLN A 240 -7.11 9.83 -2.77
N THR A 241 -5.78 9.84 -2.77
CA THR A 241 -5.02 10.79 -3.61
C THR A 241 -5.26 10.53 -5.09
N VAL A 242 -5.27 9.26 -5.50
CA VAL A 242 -5.46 8.91 -6.92
C VAL A 242 -6.90 9.17 -7.35
N THR A 243 -7.90 8.64 -6.63
CA THR A 243 -9.29 8.71 -7.12
C THR A 243 -9.97 10.03 -6.76
N ALA A 244 -9.89 10.49 -5.52
CA ALA A 244 -10.50 11.74 -5.12
C ALA A 244 -9.70 12.97 -5.58
N GLY A 245 -8.37 12.87 -5.57
CA GLY A 245 -7.52 13.94 -6.10
C GLY A 245 -7.68 14.14 -7.60
N SER A 246 -7.87 13.06 -8.38
CA SER A 246 -8.16 13.20 -9.82
C SER A 246 -9.57 13.69 -10.11
N SER A 247 -10.48 13.61 -9.13
CA SER A 247 -11.87 14.09 -9.28
C SER A 247 -12.03 15.55 -8.87
N ALA A 248 -11.09 16.06 -8.09
CA ALA A 248 -11.08 17.44 -7.61
C ALA A 248 -10.28 18.36 -8.53
#